data_603e341854601ee61d207d2b5819a531
#
_entry.id   603e341854601ee61d207d2b5819a531
#
_cell.length_a   1.000
_cell.length_b   1.000
_cell.length_c   1.000
_cell.angle_alpha   90.00
_cell.angle_beta   90.00
_cell.angle_gamma   90.00
#
_symmetry.space_group_name_H-M   'P 1'
#
loop_
_entity.id
_entity.type
_entity.pdbx_description
1 polymer ?
#
loop_
_entity_poly.entity_id
_entity_poly.type
_entity_poly.pdbx_seq_one_letter_code
_entity_poly.pdbx_strand_id
1 'polypeptide(L)'
;MMINRRNFVLGTVAGGVCGLPSSAPCAEEKCKGLATAGDFDVVVVGGSCTGVFAALKAAEAGAKVALVEMSGGFGGTATQGLVPVWHSLHSTDGKKQIIGGLTDWVEEELIRRGEAKREHPTNPAVGTYLNVAGLQLLLDEMVVKAKSVTPFLHTRLAAAECDRTGHVSAAIVADKAGLRRLRGKFFIDATGDADLCRYANLGTWKLPKDEMQAHTVCAILSGADGLRRKHPKFGFGEITKPEYGAKLEHVFGWEAPVVGAKGLTFLAYTRVSSCDPSLPEDLTRAELEGRAQLRRVVDAVNRAFPMPEGERLSVVTVAPHVGLRESCHIEGLYRLTTEDLLYGRRFDDVIAKGSYRVDIHEGAGITFRYLNGREERQIVKSDGSSEWKVGRWRKETEGLPTWYEIPYRSIVPKGAENVLAPGRALDCARDAYGASRVMVNCNQMGEAAGRAAANALKKGLKAAEAYVA
;
A
#
# COMPACT_ATOMS: atom_id res chain seq x y z
N MET A 1 26.90 31.74 -7.10
CA MET A 1 27.75 31.01 -6.15
C MET A 1 27.75 29.55 -6.58
N MET A 2 28.82 29.13 -7.27
CA MET A 2 28.93 27.76 -7.83
C MET A 2 29.32 26.81 -6.71
N ILE A 3 28.48 25.83 -6.40
CA ILE A 3 28.84 24.76 -5.47
C ILE A 3 29.60 23.69 -6.25
N ASN A 4 30.84 23.48 -5.86
CA ASN A 4 31.81 22.61 -6.50
C ASN A 4 31.46 21.13 -6.30
N ARG A 5 31.33 20.40 -7.41
CA ARG A 5 31.03 18.96 -7.47
C ARG A 5 32.30 18.11 -7.26
N ARG A 6 32.88 18.06 -6.08
CA ARG A 6 33.90 17.02 -5.74
C ARG A 6 33.98 16.91 -4.24
N ASN A 7 33.66 15.72 -3.77
CA ASN A 7 33.98 15.04 -2.51
C ASN A 7 32.76 14.48 -1.80
N PHE A 8 32.19 13.43 -2.40
CA PHE A 8 31.57 12.38 -1.58
C PHE A 8 32.52 11.19 -1.61
N VAL A 9 33.37 11.10 -0.58
CA VAL A 9 34.24 9.96 -0.37
C VAL A 9 33.40 8.82 0.20
N LEU A 10 33.22 7.77 -0.58
CA LEU A 10 32.75 6.46 -0.12
C LEU A 10 33.86 5.88 0.81
N GLY A 11 33.65 6.01 2.10
CA GLY A 11 34.38 5.23 3.08
C GLY A 11 33.92 3.78 3.06
N THR A 12 34.71 2.90 2.47
CA THR A 12 34.58 1.45 2.64
C THR A 12 34.81 1.09 4.09
N VAL A 13 33.74 0.78 4.82
CA VAL A 13 33.87 0.08 6.12
C VAL A 13 33.90 -1.41 5.83
N ALA A 14 35.02 -2.02 6.11
CA ALA A 14 35.26 -3.46 6.00
C ALA A 14 34.24 -4.24 6.86
N GLY A 15 33.66 -5.29 6.26
CA GLY A 15 32.65 -6.13 6.87
C GLY A 15 33.18 -6.86 8.12
N GLY A 16 32.57 -6.58 9.24
CA GLY A 16 32.51 -7.48 10.37
C GLY A 16 31.10 -8.08 10.41
N VAL A 17 30.98 -9.37 10.17
CA VAL A 17 29.77 -10.14 10.45
C VAL A 17 29.62 -10.18 11.96
N CYS A 18 28.96 -9.17 12.55
CA CYS A 18 28.43 -9.27 13.91
C CYS A 18 27.10 -10.00 13.81
N GLY A 19 27.10 -11.30 14.16
CA GLY A 19 25.88 -12.02 14.49
C GLY A 19 25.12 -11.21 15.52
N LEU A 20 23.90 -10.78 15.17
CA LEU A 20 22.97 -10.18 16.12
C LEU A 20 22.69 -11.25 17.20
N PRO A 21 22.85 -10.93 18.49
CA PRO A 21 22.49 -11.88 19.54
C PRO A 21 20.99 -12.17 19.43
N SER A 22 20.63 -13.43 19.36
CA SER A 22 19.26 -13.94 19.28
C SER A 22 18.49 -13.84 20.60
N SER A 23 18.74 -12.80 21.38
CA SER A 23 17.95 -12.46 22.56
C SER A 23 18.01 -10.95 22.78
N ALA A 24 17.16 -10.22 22.06
CA ALA A 24 16.82 -8.88 22.51
C ALA A 24 16.19 -9.02 23.90
N PRO A 25 16.67 -8.30 24.93
CA PRO A 25 16.02 -8.32 26.24
C PRO A 25 14.58 -7.87 26.06
N CYS A 26 13.68 -8.61 26.71
CA CYS A 26 12.23 -8.37 26.70
C CYS A 26 11.95 -6.86 26.82
N ALA A 27 11.10 -6.32 25.95
CA ALA A 27 10.77 -4.89 25.90
C ALA A 27 10.21 -4.35 27.24
N GLU A 28 9.79 -5.21 28.15
CA GLU A 28 9.27 -4.87 29.48
C GLU A 28 10.22 -4.00 30.32
N GLU A 29 11.54 -4.24 30.28
CA GLU A 29 12.47 -3.47 31.09
C GLU A 29 12.73 -2.05 30.55
N LYS A 30 12.70 -1.88 29.24
CA LYS A 30 12.88 -0.58 28.56
C LYS A 30 11.65 0.31 28.61
N CYS A 31 10.47 -0.27 28.88
CA CYS A 31 9.18 0.45 28.88
C CYS A 31 8.68 0.79 30.30
N LYS A 32 9.42 0.43 31.36
CA LYS A 32 9.05 0.80 32.74
C LYS A 32 8.97 2.32 32.91
N GLY A 33 7.84 2.79 33.42
CA GLY A 33 7.63 4.23 33.71
C GLY A 33 7.06 5.07 32.57
N LEU A 34 6.78 4.50 31.39
CA LEU A 34 6.12 5.26 30.32
C LEU A 34 4.70 5.66 30.70
N ALA A 35 4.37 6.91 30.41
CA ALA A 35 3.00 7.42 30.59
C ALA A 35 2.01 6.65 29.69
N THR A 36 0.81 6.40 30.21
CA THR A 36 -0.28 5.82 29.42
C THR A 36 -1.06 6.92 28.73
N ALA A 37 -1.16 6.88 27.41
CA ALA A 37 -1.92 7.81 26.58
C ALA A 37 -3.43 7.46 26.56
N GLY A 38 -3.77 6.23 26.90
CA GLY A 38 -5.16 5.79 27.02
C GLY A 38 -5.31 4.28 27.09
N ASP A 39 -6.51 3.85 27.48
CA ASP A 39 -6.94 2.46 27.51
C ASP A 39 -8.10 2.31 26.50
N PHE A 40 -7.98 1.30 25.64
CA PHE A 40 -8.89 1.04 24.52
C PHE A 40 -9.30 -0.42 24.45
N ASP A 41 -10.43 -0.70 23.81
CA ASP A 41 -10.81 -2.06 23.50
C ASP A 41 -10.02 -2.58 22.29
N VAL A 42 -9.86 -1.73 21.27
CA VAL A 42 -9.08 -2.05 20.06
C VAL A 42 -8.07 -0.93 19.79
N VAL A 43 -6.82 -1.31 19.52
CA VAL A 43 -5.78 -0.40 19.03
C VAL A 43 -5.46 -0.76 17.59
N VAL A 44 -5.75 0.15 16.66
CA VAL A 44 -5.41 0.02 15.23
C VAL A 44 -4.17 0.85 14.95
N VAL A 45 -3.11 0.22 14.47
CA VAL A 45 -1.85 0.87 14.13
C VAL A 45 -1.71 0.95 12.60
N GLY A 46 -1.67 2.17 12.08
CA GLY A 46 -1.70 2.52 10.66
C GLY A 46 -3.06 3.07 10.23
N GLY A 47 -3.07 4.32 9.77
CA GLY A 47 -4.27 5.07 9.35
C GLY A 47 -4.52 5.05 7.85
N SER A 48 -4.06 4.02 7.11
CA SER A 48 -4.46 3.80 5.72
C SER A 48 -5.97 3.55 5.62
N CYS A 49 -6.54 3.50 4.40
CA CYS A 49 -7.96 3.12 4.25
C CYS A 49 -8.28 1.81 4.97
N THR A 50 -7.35 0.83 4.94
CA THR A 50 -7.46 -0.45 5.68
C THR A 50 -7.64 -0.22 7.18
N GLY A 51 -6.78 0.60 7.79
CA GLY A 51 -6.85 0.87 9.23
C GLY A 51 -8.04 1.72 9.62
N VAL A 52 -8.38 2.75 8.84
CA VAL A 52 -9.59 3.55 9.04
C VAL A 52 -10.83 2.65 9.02
N PHE A 53 -10.96 1.78 8.01
CA PHE A 53 -12.13 0.90 7.91
C PHE A 53 -12.18 -0.15 9.03
N ALA A 54 -11.02 -0.65 9.47
CA ALA A 54 -10.94 -1.51 10.65
C ALA A 54 -11.41 -0.79 11.91
N ALA A 55 -10.94 0.44 12.13
CA ALA A 55 -11.32 1.26 13.29
C ALA A 55 -12.83 1.57 13.29
N LEU A 56 -13.38 1.95 12.14
CA LEU A 56 -14.82 2.25 11.99
C LEU A 56 -15.68 1.02 12.26
N LYS A 57 -15.32 -0.16 11.73
CA LYS A 57 -16.09 -1.39 11.95
C LYS A 57 -16.01 -1.91 13.37
N ALA A 58 -14.87 -1.76 14.04
CA ALA A 58 -14.75 -2.06 15.46
C ALA A 58 -15.62 -1.10 16.32
N ALA A 59 -15.58 0.21 16.00
CA ALA A 59 -16.38 1.22 16.69
C ALA A 59 -17.89 1.05 16.45
N GLU A 60 -18.31 0.71 15.23
CA GLU A 60 -19.70 0.39 14.89
C GLU A 60 -20.25 -0.79 15.73
N ALA A 61 -19.38 -1.75 16.05
CA ALA A 61 -19.72 -2.88 16.91
C ALA A 61 -19.64 -2.57 18.43
N GLY A 62 -19.35 -1.31 18.81
CA GLY A 62 -19.38 -0.82 20.17
C GLY A 62 -18.01 -0.73 20.88
N ALA A 63 -16.92 -1.03 20.20
CA ALA A 63 -15.57 -0.94 20.78
C ALA A 63 -15.10 0.52 20.93
N LYS A 64 -14.34 0.82 21.99
CA LYS A 64 -13.55 2.04 22.12
C LYS A 64 -12.21 1.84 21.40
N VAL A 65 -11.94 2.62 20.36
CA VAL A 65 -10.85 2.40 19.43
C VAL A 65 -9.81 3.51 19.47
N ALA A 66 -8.52 3.17 19.52
CA ALA A 66 -7.42 4.07 19.13
C ALA A 66 -7.05 3.82 17.67
N LEU A 67 -6.94 4.88 16.87
CA LEU A 67 -6.44 4.83 15.49
C LEU A 67 -5.15 5.65 15.41
N VAL A 68 -4.02 4.95 15.23
CA VAL A 68 -2.67 5.53 15.23
C VAL A 68 -2.17 5.69 13.80
N GLU A 69 -1.73 6.90 13.44
CA GLU A 69 -1.17 7.20 12.12
C GLU A 69 0.09 8.07 12.25
N MET A 70 1.17 7.66 11.58
CA MET A 70 2.46 8.36 11.65
C MET A 70 2.48 9.69 10.87
N SER A 71 1.61 9.83 9.87
CA SER A 71 1.49 11.04 9.06
C SER A 71 0.44 12.00 9.63
N GLY A 72 0.29 13.16 8.97
CA GLY A 72 -0.72 14.17 9.31
C GLY A 72 -2.09 13.94 8.67
N GLY A 73 -2.32 12.78 8.03
CA GLY A 73 -3.58 12.50 7.35
C GLY A 73 -3.83 11.03 7.09
N PHE A 74 -5.09 10.64 7.04
CA PHE A 74 -5.51 9.26 6.77
C PHE A 74 -5.48 8.90 5.28
N GLY A 75 -5.51 7.59 4.97
CA GLY A 75 -5.65 7.03 3.63
C GLY A 75 -4.41 6.32 3.10
N GLY A 76 -3.24 6.52 3.72
CA GLY A 76 -1.99 5.81 3.38
C GLY A 76 -1.60 5.96 1.91
N THR A 77 -1.43 4.85 1.17
CA THR A 77 -1.01 4.86 -0.24
C THR A 77 -1.91 5.70 -1.14
N ALA A 78 -3.23 5.75 -0.87
CA ALA A 78 -4.15 6.55 -1.66
C ALA A 78 -3.91 8.05 -1.53
N THR A 79 -3.64 8.53 -0.31
CA THR A 79 -3.52 9.97 0.01
C THR A 79 -2.06 10.39 0.16
N GLN A 80 -1.30 9.76 1.05
CA GLN A 80 0.10 10.08 1.30
C GLN A 80 1.02 9.62 0.17
N GLY A 81 0.67 8.52 -0.51
CA GLY A 81 1.35 8.05 -1.73
C GLY A 81 0.81 8.65 -3.02
N LEU A 82 -0.25 9.46 -2.98
CA LEU A 82 -0.96 10.08 -4.11
C LEU A 82 -1.47 9.07 -5.15
N VAL A 83 -1.74 7.81 -4.82
CA VAL A 83 -2.22 6.82 -5.81
C VAL A 83 -3.74 6.92 -5.98
N PRO A 84 -4.24 7.51 -7.10
CA PRO A 84 -5.62 7.96 -7.22
C PRO A 84 -6.55 6.91 -7.83
N VAL A 85 -6.27 5.62 -7.69
CA VAL A 85 -7.07 4.59 -8.34
C VAL A 85 -7.50 3.49 -7.39
N TRP A 86 -8.80 3.23 -7.36
CA TRP A 86 -9.39 2.01 -6.81
C TRP A 86 -9.80 1.10 -7.97
N HIS A 87 -9.32 -0.14 -7.93
CA HIS A 87 -9.64 -1.11 -8.97
C HIS A 87 -11.11 -1.53 -8.92
N SER A 88 -11.56 -2.20 -9.97
CA SER A 88 -12.97 -2.56 -10.13
C SER A 88 -13.54 -3.31 -8.92
N LEU A 89 -14.74 -2.93 -8.50
CA LEU A 89 -15.53 -3.61 -7.47
C LEU A 89 -16.31 -4.82 -8.03
N HIS A 90 -16.15 -5.10 -9.33
CA HIS A 90 -16.90 -6.15 -10.04
C HIS A 90 -16.03 -7.34 -10.45
N SER A 91 -16.66 -8.46 -10.72
CA SER A 91 -16.05 -9.61 -11.39
C SER A 91 -15.48 -9.23 -12.77
N THR A 92 -14.50 -9.99 -13.30
CA THR A 92 -13.83 -9.66 -14.58
C THR A 92 -14.78 -9.63 -15.79
N ASP A 93 -15.93 -10.27 -15.70
CA ASP A 93 -17.01 -10.22 -16.71
C ASP A 93 -18.04 -9.11 -16.46
N GLY A 94 -17.87 -8.32 -15.41
CA GLY A 94 -18.73 -7.21 -15.04
C GLY A 94 -20.13 -7.58 -14.54
N LYS A 95 -20.46 -8.88 -14.44
CA LYS A 95 -21.84 -9.34 -14.15
C LYS A 95 -22.16 -9.29 -12.67
N LYS A 96 -21.17 -9.29 -11.79
CA LYS A 96 -21.36 -9.35 -10.35
C LYS A 96 -20.52 -8.30 -9.65
N GLN A 97 -21.14 -7.46 -8.83
CA GLN A 97 -20.41 -6.68 -7.84
C GLN A 97 -19.93 -7.62 -6.73
N ILE A 98 -18.62 -7.70 -6.53
CA ILE A 98 -17.97 -8.61 -5.58
C ILE A 98 -17.42 -7.89 -4.35
N ILE A 99 -17.28 -6.58 -4.42
CA ILE A 99 -16.80 -5.71 -3.35
C ILE A 99 -17.89 -4.70 -3.02
N GLY A 100 -18.24 -4.61 -1.75
CA GLY A 100 -19.22 -3.69 -1.19
C GLY A 100 -18.68 -3.01 0.07
N GLY A 101 -19.56 -2.75 1.04
CA GLY A 101 -19.22 -2.20 2.35
C GLY A 101 -18.72 -0.76 2.29
N LEU A 102 -17.76 -0.42 3.14
CA LEU A 102 -17.21 0.95 3.21
C LEU A 102 -16.47 1.34 1.93
N THR A 103 -15.87 0.39 1.21
CA THR A 103 -15.19 0.68 -0.07
C THR A 103 -16.18 1.21 -1.10
N ASP A 104 -17.28 0.53 -1.30
CA ASP A 104 -18.35 0.92 -2.22
C ASP A 104 -18.99 2.26 -1.78
N TRP A 105 -19.31 2.38 -0.49
CA TRP A 105 -19.89 3.60 0.05
C TRP A 105 -19.00 4.83 -0.15
N VAL A 106 -17.70 4.71 0.11
CA VAL A 106 -16.72 5.82 -0.08
C VAL A 106 -16.62 6.18 -1.56
N GLU A 107 -16.59 5.18 -2.46
CA GLU A 107 -16.56 5.42 -3.91
C GLU A 107 -17.78 6.20 -4.36
N GLU A 108 -18.99 5.76 -3.98
CA GLU A 108 -20.26 6.44 -4.33
C GLU A 108 -20.33 7.86 -3.74
N GLU A 109 -19.89 8.06 -2.49
CA GLU A 109 -19.89 9.38 -1.87
C GLU A 109 -18.94 10.35 -2.57
N LEU A 110 -17.73 9.89 -2.95
CA LEU A 110 -16.80 10.72 -3.72
C LEU A 110 -17.32 11.02 -5.14
N ILE A 111 -18.00 10.06 -5.80
CA ILE A 111 -18.67 10.30 -7.08
C ILE A 111 -19.76 11.37 -6.91
N ARG A 112 -20.60 11.27 -5.88
CA ARG A 112 -21.65 12.24 -5.56
C ARG A 112 -21.09 13.65 -5.32
N ARG A 113 -19.87 13.76 -4.76
CA ARG A 113 -19.17 15.04 -4.54
C ARG A 113 -18.46 15.56 -5.79
N GLY A 114 -18.41 14.80 -6.89
CA GLY A 114 -17.61 15.12 -8.08
C GLY A 114 -16.09 14.92 -7.87
N GLU A 115 -15.72 14.16 -6.86
CA GLU A 115 -14.34 13.85 -6.42
C GLU A 115 -13.88 12.45 -6.83
N ALA A 116 -14.72 11.68 -7.51
CA ALA A 116 -14.34 10.43 -8.12
C ALA A 116 -15.03 10.25 -9.48
N LYS A 117 -14.41 9.42 -10.34
CA LYS A 117 -14.94 9.08 -11.66
C LYS A 117 -14.72 7.60 -11.93
N ARG A 118 -15.82 6.86 -12.06
CA ARG A 118 -15.77 5.46 -12.50
C ARG A 118 -15.50 5.41 -13.99
N GLU A 119 -14.43 4.72 -14.39
CA GLU A 119 -14.03 4.65 -15.81
C GLU A 119 -14.78 3.54 -16.52
N HIS A 120 -14.61 2.30 -16.06
CA HIS A 120 -15.21 1.15 -16.71
C HIS A 120 -15.48 0.03 -15.68
N PRO A 121 -16.73 -0.30 -15.38
CA PRO A 121 -17.07 -1.26 -14.32
C PRO A 121 -16.52 -2.67 -14.58
N THR A 122 -16.31 -3.06 -15.83
CA THR A 122 -15.84 -4.38 -16.24
C THR A 122 -14.32 -4.46 -16.44
N ASN A 123 -13.57 -3.36 -16.28
CA ASN A 123 -12.13 -3.37 -16.39
C ASN A 123 -11.49 -3.53 -14.98
N PRO A 124 -10.97 -4.71 -14.62
CA PRO A 124 -10.38 -4.96 -13.29
C PRO A 124 -9.04 -4.24 -13.10
N ALA A 125 -8.44 -3.69 -14.14
CA ALA A 125 -7.20 -2.92 -14.05
C ALA A 125 -7.46 -1.47 -13.65
N VAL A 126 -8.58 -0.91 -14.09
CA VAL A 126 -8.97 0.48 -13.84
C VAL A 126 -10.44 0.47 -13.42
N GLY A 127 -10.71 0.81 -12.19
CA GLY A 127 -12.08 0.92 -11.67
C GLY A 127 -12.51 2.38 -11.59
N THR A 128 -12.08 3.06 -10.54
CA THR A 128 -12.46 4.43 -10.24
C THR A 128 -11.24 5.28 -9.96
N TYR A 129 -11.12 6.41 -10.65
CA TYR A 129 -10.16 7.45 -10.31
C TYR A 129 -10.71 8.34 -9.21
N LEU A 130 -9.88 8.63 -8.23
CA LEU A 130 -10.22 9.41 -7.05
C LEU A 130 -9.48 10.75 -7.04
N ASN A 131 -10.11 11.78 -6.55
CA ASN A 131 -9.42 12.95 -6.04
C ASN A 131 -8.83 12.58 -4.66
N VAL A 132 -7.52 12.51 -4.57
CA VAL A 132 -6.84 12.05 -3.35
C VAL A 132 -7.04 12.99 -2.17
N ALA A 133 -7.19 14.30 -2.41
CA ALA A 133 -7.50 15.27 -1.37
C ALA A 133 -8.95 15.10 -0.87
N GLY A 134 -9.91 14.91 -1.80
CA GLY A 134 -11.30 14.63 -1.45
C GLY A 134 -11.44 13.35 -0.62
N LEU A 135 -10.70 12.30 -0.99
CA LEU A 135 -10.66 11.07 -0.19
C LEU A 135 -10.12 11.32 1.22
N GLN A 136 -9.02 12.09 1.36
CA GLN A 136 -8.46 12.39 2.68
C GLN A 136 -9.47 13.13 3.56
N LEU A 137 -10.11 14.16 3.03
CA LEU A 137 -11.14 14.93 3.75
C LEU A 137 -12.33 14.03 4.16
N LEU A 138 -12.78 13.16 3.27
CA LEU A 138 -13.87 12.22 3.58
C LEU A 138 -13.48 11.24 4.70
N LEU A 139 -12.26 10.71 4.70
CA LEU A 139 -11.78 9.83 5.77
C LEU A 139 -11.71 10.56 7.12
N ASP A 140 -11.26 11.83 7.13
CA ASP A 140 -11.27 12.66 8.34
C ASP A 140 -12.69 12.87 8.87
N GLU A 141 -13.66 13.19 7.99
CA GLU A 141 -15.08 13.32 8.34
C GLU A 141 -15.63 12.01 8.96
N MET A 142 -15.31 10.88 8.36
CA MET A 142 -15.75 9.55 8.85
C MET A 142 -15.19 9.25 10.24
N VAL A 143 -13.90 9.49 10.46
CA VAL A 143 -13.23 9.26 11.75
C VAL A 143 -13.77 10.18 12.82
N VAL A 144 -13.92 11.47 12.53
CA VAL A 144 -14.46 12.46 13.49
C VAL A 144 -15.93 12.16 13.86
N LYS A 145 -16.71 11.68 12.89
CA LYS A 145 -18.11 11.28 13.13
C LYS A 145 -18.22 10.05 14.04
N ALA A 146 -17.26 9.13 13.99
CA ALA A 146 -17.23 7.92 14.79
C ALA A 146 -16.72 8.21 16.22
N LYS A 147 -17.62 8.65 17.10
CA LYS A 147 -17.30 9.14 18.47
C LYS A 147 -16.50 8.16 19.34
N SER A 148 -16.57 6.86 19.05
CA SER A 148 -15.79 5.83 19.76
C SER A 148 -14.38 5.64 19.21
N VAL A 149 -13.99 6.35 18.13
CA VAL A 149 -12.64 6.34 17.57
C VAL A 149 -11.88 7.57 18.07
N THR A 150 -10.73 7.34 18.71
CA THR A 150 -9.78 8.39 19.10
C THR A 150 -8.62 8.39 18.10
N PRO A 151 -8.47 9.39 17.23
CA PRO A 151 -7.37 9.49 16.31
C PRO A 151 -6.08 9.98 17.00
N PHE A 152 -4.94 9.41 16.59
CA PHE A 152 -3.58 9.79 16.96
C PHE A 152 -2.77 10.03 15.68
N LEU A 153 -2.82 11.24 15.13
CA LEU A 153 -1.99 11.64 13.97
C LEU A 153 -0.58 12.04 14.44
N HIS A 154 0.38 12.08 13.52
CA HIS A 154 1.80 12.34 13.83
C HIS A 154 2.33 11.46 14.96
N THR A 155 1.83 10.23 15.04
CA THR A 155 2.11 9.28 16.11
C THR A 155 2.61 7.97 15.53
N ARG A 156 3.89 7.67 15.77
CA ARG A 156 4.55 6.50 15.20
C ARG A 156 4.63 5.36 16.21
N LEU A 157 4.37 4.14 15.76
CA LEU A 157 4.67 2.93 16.54
C LEU A 157 6.20 2.83 16.76
N ALA A 158 6.62 2.61 18.00
CA ALA A 158 8.03 2.52 18.39
C ALA A 158 8.40 1.14 18.99
N ALA A 159 7.44 0.46 19.63
CA ALA A 159 7.58 -0.88 20.20
C ALA A 159 6.22 -1.49 20.51
N ALA A 160 6.20 -2.74 20.97
CA ALA A 160 5.01 -3.39 21.51
C ALA A 160 5.35 -4.12 22.81
N GLU A 161 4.41 -4.14 23.75
CA GLU A 161 4.48 -5.01 24.93
C GLU A 161 3.70 -6.29 24.61
N CYS A 162 4.43 -7.40 24.53
CA CYS A 162 3.88 -8.70 24.20
C CYS A 162 4.47 -9.74 25.16
N ASP A 163 3.64 -10.61 25.69
CA ASP A 163 4.08 -11.71 26.53
C ASP A 163 4.50 -12.95 25.71
N ARG A 164 4.92 -14.00 26.41
CA ARG A 164 5.39 -15.24 25.77
C ARG A 164 4.29 -16.06 25.10
N THR A 165 3.03 -15.75 25.38
CA THR A 165 1.87 -16.43 24.77
C THR A 165 1.45 -15.79 23.45
N GLY A 166 2.07 -14.67 23.08
CA GLY A 166 1.68 -13.88 21.91
C GLY A 166 0.53 -12.91 22.20
N HIS A 167 0.28 -12.61 23.47
CA HIS A 167 -0.71 -11.62 23.88
C HIS A 167 -0.07 -10.23 23.96
N VAL A 168 -0.50 -9.32 23.11
CA VAL A 168 -0.08 -7.92 23.12
C VAL A 168 -0.93 -7.16 24.14
N SER A 169 -0.30 -6.43 25.05
CA SER A 169 -0.96 -5.62 26.07
C SER A 169 -0.93 -4.12 25.78
N ALA A 170 0.09 -3.65 25.03
CA ALA A 170 0.20 -2.24 24.63
C ALA A 170 1.02 -2.05 23.36
N ALA A 171 0.65 -1.02 22.59
CA ALA A 171 1.50 -0.39 21.59
C ALA A 171 2.24 0.78 22.22
N ILE A 172 3.56 0.82 22.08
CA ILE A 172 4.38 1.96 22.49
C ILE A 172 4.50 2.89 21.29
N VAL A 173 4.06 4.13 21.47
CA VAL A 173 4.05 5.12 20.41
C VAL A 173 4.96 6.30 20.75
N ALA A 174 5.51 6.93 19.72
CA ALA A 174 6.28 8.15 19.78
C ALA A 174 5.49 9.31 19.16
N ASP A 175 5.25 10.35 19.94
CA ASP A 175 4.61 11.59 19.49
C ASP A 175 5.28 12.80 20.13
N LYS A 176 4.67 14.00 20.03
CA LYS A 176 5.24 15.22 20.59
C LYS A 176 5.35 15.23 22.12
N ALA A 177 4.64 14.35 22.83
CA ALA A 177 4.77 14.17 24.27
C ALA A 177 5.85 13.16 24.67
N GLY A 178 6.55 12.57 23.69
CA GLY A 178 7.57 11.54 23.89
C GLY A 178 7.03 10.13 23.68
N LEU A 179 7.66 9.14 24.34
CA LEU A 179 7.19 7.76 24.29
C LEU A 179 6.03 7.56 25.26
N ARG A 180 4.93 7.01 24.74
CA ARG A 180 3.73 6.74 25.53
C ARG A 180 3.15 5.37 25.21
N ARG A 181 2.39 4.83 26.14
CA ARG A 181 1.73 3.53 26.04
C ARG A 181 0.26 3.71 25.65
N LEU A 182 -0.17 3.02 24.61
CA LEU A 182 -1.57 2.79 24.27
C LEU A 182 -1.93 1.36 24.65
N ARG A 183 -2.69 1.18 25.74
CA ARG A 183 -3.15 -0.13 26.16
C ARG A 183 -4.35 -0.57 25.35
N GLY A 184 -4.42 -1.84 25.01
CA GLY A 184 -5.51 -2.43 24.25
C GLY A 184 -5.81 -3.86 24.69
N LYS A 185 -7.05 -4.30 24.45
CA LYS A 185 -7.46 -5.69 24.62
C LYS A 185 -7.24 -6.47 23.31
N PHE A 186 -7.37 -5.81 22.17
CA PHE A 186 -7.16 -6.37 20.84
C PHE A 186 -6.40 -5.38 19.95
N PHE A 187 -5.58 -5.88 19.02
CA PHE A 187 -4.72 -5.06 18.18
C PHE A 187 -4.90 -5.39 16.70
N ILE A 188 -4.83 -4.37 15.85
CA ILE A 188 -4.86 -4.52 14.40
C ILE A 188 -3.63 -3.84 13.82
N ASP A 189 -2.73 -4.63 13.23
CA ASP A 189 -1.56 -4.15 12.51
C ASP A 189 -1.94 -3.76 11.07
N ALA A 190 -2.33 -2.51 10.87
CA ALA A 190 -2.64 -1.92 9.57
C ALA A 190 -1.49 -1.07 9.02
N THR A 191 -0.26 -1.25 9.52
CA THR A 191 0.94 -0.51 9.07
C THR A 191 1.27 -0.81 7.60
N GLY A 192 0.88 -1.99 7.12
CA GLY A 192 1.21 -2.49 5.79
C GLY A 192 2.62 -3.10 5.70
N ASP A 193 3.38 -3.02 6.79
CA ASP A 193 4.78 -3.43 6.89
C ASP A 193 5.00 -4.45 8.02
N ALA A 194 3.89 -4.93 8.65
CA ALA A 194 3.88 -5.83 9.81
C ALA A 194 4.69 -5.29 11.02
N ASP A 195 4.73 -3.97 11.20
CA ASP A 195 5.58 -3.36 12.22
C ASP A 195 5.15 -3.74 13.64
N LEU A 196 3.85 -3.78 13.94
CA LEU A 196 3.37 -4.21 15.25
C LEU A 196 3.71 -5.68 15.50
N CYS A 197 3.50 -6.53 14.51
CA CYS A 197 3.84 -7.96 14.60
C CYS A 197 5.34 -8.16 14.84
N ARG A 198 6.20 -7.43 14.11
CA ARG A 198 7.66 -7.46 14.32
C ARG A 198 8.06 -7.02 15.72
N TYR A 199 7.51 -5.91 16.21
CA TYR A 199 7.82 -5.42 17.55
C TYR A 199 7.26 -6.32 18.66
N ALA A 200 6.20 -7.08 18.37
CA ALA A 200 5.63 -8.09 19.27
C ALA A 200 6.35 -9.45 19.18
N ASN A 201 7.41 -9.58 18.37
CA ASN A 201 8.12 -10.84 18.08
C ASN A 201 7.20 -11.96 17.55
N LEU A 202 6.12 -11.60 16.88
CA LEU A 202 5.31 -12.53 16.11
C LEU A 202 6.03 -12.86 14.79
N GLY A 203 5.87 -14.07 14.27
CA GLY A 203 6.55 -14.53 13.07
C GLY A 203 6.28 -13.60 11.86
N THR A 204 7.34 -13.14 11.23
CA THR A 204 7.30 -12.35 10.00
C THR A 204 8.36 -12.83 9.01
N TRP A 205 8.10 -12.62 7.75
CA TRP A 205 9.05 -12.93 6.68
C TRP A 205 9.06 -11.82 5.62
N LYS A 206 10.08 -11.80 4.78
CA LYS A 206 10.20 -10.89 3.64
C LYS A 206 11.06 -11.50 2.55
N LEU A 207 10.89 -11.03 1.33
CA LEU A 207 11.79 -11.37 0.22
C LEU A 207 13.16 -10.68 0.40
N PRO A 208 14.22 -11.22 -0.25
CA PRO A 208 15.43 -10.45 -0.48
C PRO A 208 15.11 -9.12 -1.18
N LYS A 209 15.82 -8.05 -0.86
CA LYS A 209 15.49 -6.70 -1.36
C LYS A 209 15.54 -6.55 -2.88
N ASP A 210 16.32 -7.36 -3.56
CA ASP A 210 16.42 -7.43 -5.03
C ASP A 210 15.26 -8.18 -5.69
N GLU A 211 14.52 -8.97 -4.92
CA GLU A 211 13.30 -9.66 -5.33
C GLU A 211 12.02 -8.89 -4.96
N MET A 212 12.11 -7.92 -4.06
CA MET A 212 10.98 -7.07 -3.68
C MET A 212 10.51 -6.23 -4.86
N GLN A 213 9.20 -5.97 -4.91
CA GLN A 213 8.63 -5.10 -5.94
C GLN A 213 9.09 -3.65 -5.75
N ALA A 214 9.51 -3.02 -6.84
CA ALA A 214 10.03 -1.66 -6.84
C ALA A 214 8.99 -0.64 -6.34
N HIS A 215 9.46 0.39 -5.64
CA HIS A 215 8.66 1.47 -5.06
C HIS A 215 8.52 2.65 -6.02
N THR A 216 7.52 3.51 -5.81
CA THR A 216 7.22 4.64 -6.71
C THR A 216 6.93 5.91 -5.91
N VAL A 217 7.60 7.01 -6.25
CA VAL A 217 7.20 8.34 -5.85
C VAL A 217 6.28 8.91 -6.92
N CYS A 218 5.05 9.22 -6.54
CA CYS A 218 4.06 9.82 -7.42
C CYS A 218 4.08 11.35 -7.33
N ALA A 219 3.51 12.02 -8.33
CA ALA A 219 3.39 13.47 -8.35
C ALA A 219 2.12 13.93 -9.06
N ILE A 220 1.71 15.16 -8.80
CA ILE A 220 0.72 15.89 -9.59
C ILE A 220 1.45 17.00 -10.32
N LEU A 221 1.20 17.10 -11.62
CA LEU A 221 1.84 18.02 -12.54
C LEU A 221 0.80 18.96 -13.17
N SER A 222 1.24 20.14 -13.56
CA SER A 222 0.53 21.07 -14.46
C SER A 222 1.24 21.17 -15.80
N GLY A 223 0.55 21.65 -16.85
CA GLY A 223 1.12 21.90 -18.16
C GLY A 223 1.04 20.74 -19.16
N ALA A 224 0.70 19.51 -18.74
CA ALA A 224 0.64 18.34 -19.62
C ALA A 224 -0.39 18.50 -20.75
N ASP A 225 -1.55 19.12 -20.50
CA ASP A 225 -2.58 19.37 -21.52
C ASP A 225 -2.10 20.36 -22.59
N GLY A 226 -1.35 21.39 -22.20
CA GLY A 226 -0.71 22.35 -23.12
C GLY A 226 0.31 21.65 -24.01
N LEU A 227 1.15 20.78 -23.41
CA LEU A 227 2.11 19.96 -24.14
C LEU A 227 1.44 19.08 -25.20
N ARG A 228 0.37 18.36 -24.85
CA ARG A 228 -0.36 17.50 -25.81
C ARG A 228 -0.97 18.29 -26.96
N ARG A 229 -1.49 19.49 -26.70
CA ARG A 229 -2.03 20.36 -27.75
C ARG A 229 -0.95 20.84 -28.71
N LYS A 230 0.21 21.29 -28.20
CA LYS A 230 1.31 21.85 -29.00
C LYS A 230 2.15 20.75 -29.65
N HIS A 231 2.33 19.64 -29.00
CA HIS A 231 3.14 18.49 -29.42
C HIS A 231 2.28 17.21 -29.46
N PRO A 232 1.52 16.96 -30.54
CA PRO A 232 0.57 15.83 -30.62
C PRO A 232 1.22 14.44 -30.46
N LYS A 233 2.55 14.33 -30.64
CA LYS A 233 3.32 13.10 -30.43
C LYS A 233 3.80 12.94 -28.98
N PHE A 234 3.55 13.94 -28.12
CA PHE A 234 3.96 13.86 -26.73
C PHE A 234 3.17 12.81 -25.95
N GLY A 235 3.89 11.96 -25.23
CA GLY A 235 3.42 11.06 -24.21
C GLY A 235 4.54 10.77 -23.23
N PHE A 236 4.24 10.58 -21.95
CA PHE A 236 5.29 10.29 -20.96
C PHE A 236 6.07 9.02 -21.27
N GLY A 237 5.47 8.04 -21.97
CA GLY A 237 6.17 6.84 -22.44
C GLY A 237 7.33 7.14 -23.40
N GLU A 238 7.27 8.23 -24.15
CA GLU A 238 8.35 8.62 -25.06
C GLU A 238 9.64 8.98 -24.30
N ILE A 239 9.51 9.60 -23.11
CA ILE A 239 10.64 10.08 -22.31
C ILE A 239 11.55 8.94 -21.79
N THR A 240 11.04 7.72 -21.74
CA THR A 240 11.86 6.55 -21.37
C THR A 240 12.86 6.15 -22.45
N LYS A 241 12.70 6.65 -23.69
CA LYS A 241 13.63 6.38 -24.77
C LYS A 241 14.99 7.04 -24.53
N PRO A 242 16.11 6.37 -24.87
CA PRO A 242 17.46 6.87 -24.61
C PRO A 242 17.75 8.27 -25.17
N GLU A 243 17.19 8.61 -26.32
CA GLU A 243 17.38 9.91 -26.98
C GLU A 243 16.90 11.12 -26.16
N TYR A 244 15.93 10.92 -25.25
CA TYR A 244 15.42 12.00 -24.41
C TYR A 244 16.23 12.19 -23.11
N GLY A 245 17.13 11.26 -22.79
CA GLY A 245 18.10 11.41 -21.71
C GLY A 245 17.53 11.48 -20.29
N ALA A 246 16.34 10.95 -20.07
CA ALA A 246 15.76 10.86 -18.71
C ALA A 246 16.52 9.87 -17.81
N LYS A 247 17.25 8.93 -18.42
CA LYS A 247 18.09 7.92 -17.72
C LYS A 247 17.32 7.21 -16.61
N LEU A 248 16.18 6.65 -16.94
CA LEU A 248 15.38 5.83 -16.05
C LEU A 248 15.78 4.37 -16.20
N GLU A 249 15.82 3.64 -15.11
CA GLU A 249 16.13 2.21 -15.08
C GLU A 249 14.94 1.33 -15.51
N HIS A 250 13.83 1.96 -15.88
CA HIS A 250 12.59 1.28 -16.26
C HIS A 250 11.89 2.03 -17.38
N VAL A 251 10.97 1.36 -18.06
CA VAL A 251 10.23 1.90 -19.22
C VAL A 251 8.71 1.91 -19.01
N PHE A 252 8.23 1.54 -17.80
CA PHE A 252 6.82 1.52 -17.48
C PHE A 252 6.45 2.57 -16.45
N GLY A 253 5.43 3.32 -16.78
CA GLY A 253 4.75 4.25 -15.88
C GLY A 253 3.36 4.54 -16.42
N TRP A 254 2.57 5.30 -15.68
CA TRP A 254 1.24 5.70 -16.09
C TRP A 254 0.89 7.08 -15.56
N GLU A 255 -0.12 7.67 -16.18
CA GLU A 255 -0.66 8.96 -15.85
C GLU A 255 -2.18 8.95 -15.88
N ALA A 256 -2.79 9.90 -15.21
CA ALA A 256 -4.23 10.11 -15.23
C ALA A 256 -4.59 11.59 -14.98
N PRO A 257 -5.71 12.08 -15.49
CA PRO A 257 -6.22 13.39 -15.08
C PRO A 257 -6.60 13.36 -13.59
N VAL A 258 -6.39 14.47 -12.88
CA VAL A 258 -6.87 14.62 -11.51
C VAL A 258 -8.35 14.95 -11.53
N VAL A 259 -9.17 14.07 -10.97
CA VAL A 259 -10.63 14.24 -10.93
C VAL A 259 -11.00 15.52 -10.17
N GLY A 260 -11.89 16.32 -10.75
CA GLY A 260 -12.32 17.60 -10.17
C GLY A 260 -11.31 18.75 -10.30
N ALA A 261 -10.11 18.52 -10.87
CA ALA A 261 -9.06 19.54 -10.99
C ALA A 261 -8.54 19.64 -12.43
N LYS A 262 -9.22 20.45 -13.25
CA LYS A 262 -8.86 20.63 -14.68
C LYS A 262 -7.42 21.11 -14.84
N GLY A 263 -6.72 20.52 -15.80
CA GLY A 263 -5.34 20.89 -16.17
C GLY A 263 -4.26 20.26 -15.28
N LEU A 264 -4.66 19.47 -14.28
CA LEU A 264 -3.72 18.70 -13.45
C LEU A 264 -3.65 17.24 -13.91
N THR A 265 -2.44 16.71 -13.90
CA THR A 265 -2.13 15.33 -14.32
C THR A 265 -1.39 14.63 -13.18
N PHE A 266 -1.93 13.49 -12.71
CA PHE A 266 -1.21 12.54 -11.87
C PHE A 266 -0.15 11.81 -12.69
N LEU A 267 1.02 11.57 -12.10
CA LEU A 267 2.12 10.86 -12.74
C LEU A 267 2.75 9.84 -11.78
N ALA A 268 2.89 8.59 -12.24
CA ALA A 268 3.63 7.51 -11.61
C ALA A 268 4.69 6.98 -12.58
N TYR A 269 5.80 7.71 -12.69
CA TYR A 269 6.91 7.44 -13.63
C TYR A 269 8.26 7.33 -12.92
N THR A 270 8.26 6.91 -11.66
CA THR A 270 9.50 6.60 -10.93
C THR A 270 9.48 5.14 -10.49
N ARG A 271 10.67 4.56 -10.35
CA ARG A 271 10.82 3.20 -9.84
C ARG A 271 12.14 3.09 -9.07
N VAL A 272 12.05 2.76 -7.79
CA VAL A 272 13.22 2.48 -6.96
C VAL A 272 13.22 0.99 -6.63
N SER A 273 14.16 0.28 -7.23
CA SER A 273 14.37 -1.17 -7.09
C SER A 273 15.38 -1.49 -6.00
N SER A 274 15.51 -2.79 -5.67
CA SER A 274 16.49 -3.32 -4.69
C SER A 274 16.44 -2.53 -3.37
N CYS A 275 15.25 -2.37 -2.83
CA CYS A 275 14.97 -1.54 -1.67
C CYS A 275 14.11 -2.33 -0.66
N ASP A 276 14.61 -2.46 0.55
CA ASP A 276 13.89 -3.03 1.70
C ASP A 276 13.37 -1.89 2.59
N PRO A 277 12.09 -1.52 2.51
CA PRO A 277 11.55 -0.39 3.27
C PRO A 277 11.44 -0.64 4.78
N SER A 278 11.70 -1.86 5.24
CA SER A 278 11.84 -2.16 6.68
C SER A 278 13.17 -1.67 7.26
N LEU A 279 14.11 -1.23 6.39
CA LEU A 279 15.39 -0.64 6.76
C LEU A 279 15.35 0.89 6.55
N PRO A 280 15.67 1.70 7.57
CA PRO A 280 15.54 3.15 7.49
C PRO A 280 16.44 3.79 6.41
N GLU A 281 17.60 3.23 6.13
CA GLU A 281 18.52 3.69 5.09
C GLU A 281 17.94 3.48 3.70
N ASP A 282 17.38 2.29 3.45
CA ASP A 282 16.75 1.95 2.18
C ASP A 282 15.47 2.77 1.95
N LEU A 283 14.66 2.97 2.98
CA LEU A 283 13.47 3.83 2.91
C LEU A 283 13.85 5.29 2.59
N THR A 284 14.88 5.83 3.26
CA THR A 284 15.42 7.17 2.98
C THR A 284 15.92 7.26 1.54
N ARG A 285 16.65 6.25 1.06
CA ARG A 285 17.09 6.17 -0.33
C ARG A 285 15.93 6.17 -1.30
N ALA A 286 14.87 5.39 -1.04
CA ALA A 286 13.70 5.32 -1.90
C ALA A 286 13.02 6.68 -2.07
N GLU A 287 12.90 7.44 -0.99
CA GLU A 287 12.35 8.81 -1.00
C GLU A 287 13.18 9.76 -1.87
N LEU A 288 14.50 9.80 -1.63
CA LEU A 288 15.40 10.75 -2.32
C LEU A 288 15.58 10.40 -3.80
N GLU A 289 15.81 9.13 -4.10
CA GLU A 289 16.01 8.65 -5.46
C GLU A 289 14.75 8.78 -6.29
N GLY A 290 13.57 8.41 -5.74
CA GLY A 290 12.31 8.57 -6.44
C GLY A 290 12.05 10.03 -6.81
N ARG A 291 12.31 11.00 -5.91
CA ARG A 291 12.21 12.43 -6.22
C ARG A 291 13.25 12.89 -7.25
N ALA A 292 14.45 12.35 -7.21
CA ALA A 292 15.47 12.65 -8.21
C ALA A 292 15.08 12.11 -9.61
N GLN A 293 14.48 10.92 -9.68
CA GLN A 293 13.93 10.37 -10.93
C GLN A 293 12.80 11.26 -11.47
N LEU A 294 11.86 11.68 -10.63
CA LEU A 294 10.79 12.60 -11.02
C LEU A 294 11.36 13.90 -11.62
N ARG A 295 12.39 14.50 -11.01
CA ARG A 295 13.07 15.69 -11.54
C ARG A 295 13.64 15.42 -12.93
N ARG A 296 14.32 14.28 -13.12
CA ARG A 296 14.86 13.90 -14.44
C ARG A 296 13.78 13.76 -15.51
N VAL A 297 12.62 13.20 -15.17
CA VAL A 297 11.45 13.09 -16.08
C VAL A 297 10.99 14.47 -16.50
N VAL A 298 10.73 15.37 -15.56
CA VAL A 298 10.22 16.72 -15.85
C VAL A 298 11.23 17.52 -16.67
N ASP A 299 12.52 17.45 -16.32
CA ASP A 299 13.57 18.16 -17.07
C ASP A 299 13.75 17.60 -18.49
N ALA A 300 13.63 16.28 -18.67
CA ALA A 300 13.69 15.66 -20.01
C ALA A 300 12.51 16.08 -20.88
N VAL A 301 11.29 16.11 -20.34
CA VAL A 301 10.10 16.61 -21.05
C VAL A 301 10.30 18.06 -21.48
N ASN A 302 10.70 18.92 -20.57
CA ASN A 302 10.85 20.36 -20.86
C ASN A 302 11.99 20.66 -21.85
N ARG A 303 13.01 19.78 -21.95
CA ARG A 303 14.04 19.89 -23.00
C ARG A 303 13.55 19.39 -24.34
N ALA A 304 12.88 18.25 -24.38
CA ALA A 304 12.44 17.59 -25.61
C ALA A 304 11.23 18.28 -26.24
N PHE A 305 10.37 18.88 -25.44
CA PHE A 305 9.12 19.51 -25.86
C PHE A 305 9.03 20.92 -25.28
N PRO A 306 9.72 21.91 -25.92
CA PRO A 306 9.80 23.25 -25.38
C PRO A 306 8.44 23.97 -25.41
N MET A 307 8.11 24.61 -24.30
CA MET A 307 6.92 25.43 -24.09
C MET A 307 7.30 26.83 -23.66
N PRO A 308 6.44 27.84 -23.86
CA PRO A 308 6.62 29.17 -23.28
C PRO A 308 6.80 29.14 -21.78
N GLU A 309 7.45 30.17 -21.24
CA GLU A 309 7.55 30.33 -19.79
C GLU A 309 6.12 30.41 -19.17
N GLY A 310 5.92 29.71 -18.05
CA GLY A 310 4.61 29.60 -17.42
C GLY A 310 3.69 28.50 -17.97
N GLU A 311 3.96 27.97 -19.16
CA GLU A 311 3.21 26.86 -19.75
C GLU A 311 3.97 25.52 -19.73
N ARG A 312 5.19 25.52 -19.19
CA ARG A 312 6.05 24.34 -19.08
C ARG A 312 5.44 23.29 -18.14
N LEU A 313 5.81 22.03 -18.36
CA LEU A 313 5.50 20.99 -17.38
C LEU A 313 6.12 21.35 -16.04
N SER A 314 5.29 21.40 -14.99
CA SER A 314 5.71 21.79 -13.66
C SER A 314 5.15 20.83 -12.60
N VAL A 315 5.94 20.58 -11.55
CA VAL A 315 5.52 19.79 -10.39
C VAL A 315 4.67 20.67 -9.49
N VAL A 316 3.41 20.29 -9.28
CA VAL A 316 2.48 20.95 -8.35
C VAL A 316 2.66 20.39 -6.94
N THR A 317 2.71 19.07 -6.83
CA THR A 317 3.00 18.38 -5.56
C THR A 317 3.68 17.05 -5.80
N VAL A 318 4.47 16.61 -4.84
CA VAL A 318 5.11 15.29 -4.78
C VAL A 318 4.47 14.52 -3.63
N ALA A 319 4.31 13.22 -3.79
CA ALA A 319 3.79 12.37 -2.72
C ALA A 319 4.60 12.60 -1.43
N PRO A 320 3.94 12.88 -0.28
CA PRO A 320 4.59 13.00 1.02
C PRO A 320 5.41 11.76 1.40
N HIS A 321 4.96 10.59 0.99
CA HIS A 321 5.63 9.31 1.20
C HIS A 321 5.75 8.54 -0.09
N VAL A 322 6.88 7.83 -0.25
CA VAL A 322 7.04 6.88 -1.35
C VAL A 322 5.95 5.81 -1.30
N GLY A 323 5.34 5.50 -2.43
CA GLY A 323 4.35 4.43 -2.55
C GLY A 323 5.05 3.07 -2.46
N LEU A 324 4.98 2.46 -1.27
CA LEU A 324 5.56 1.15 -1.00
C LEU A 324 4.66 0.05 -1.57
N ARG A 325 5.23 -0.81 -2.44
CA ARG A 325 4.50 -1.98 -2.95
C ARG A 325 4.62 -3.18 -2.03
N GLU A 326 5.81 -3.42 -1.48
CA GLU A 326 6.14 -4.61 -0.71
C GLU A 326 7.13 -4.29 0.41
N SER A 327 7.01 -5.00 1.55
CA SER A 327 7.97 -4.98 2.64
C SER A 327 7.86 -6.29 3.44
N CYS A 328 7.59 -6.26 4.74
CA CYS A 328 7.41 -7.45 5.56
C CYS A 328 5.98 -8.01 5.48
N HIS A 329 5.88 -9.32 5.58
CA HIS A 329 4.66 -10.10 5.69
C HIS A 329 4.63 -10.83 7.04
N ILE A 330 3.45 -11.12 7.55
CA ILE A 330 3.31 -12.01 8.71
C ILE A 330 3.54 -13.48 8.29
N GLU A 331 3.95 -14.32 9.22
CA GLU A 331 3.74 -15.76 9.11
C GLU A 331 2.30 -16.06 9.57
N GLY A 332 1.39 -16.14 8.62
CA GLY A 332 -0.04 -16.34 8.85
C GLY A 332 -0.41 -17.80 9.11
N LEU A 333 -1.62 -18.03 9.63
CA LEU A 333 -2.17 -19.39 9.76
C LEU A 333 -2.39 -20.05 8.39
N TYR A 334 -2.50 -19.26 7.32
CA TYR A 334 -2.60 -19.71 5.95
C TYR A 334 -1.83 -18.78 5.02
N ARG A 335 -0.98 -19.35 4.17
CA ARG A 335 -0.34 -18.60 3.09
C ARG A 335 -1.17 -18.73 1.82
N LEU A 336 -1.80 -17.63 1.38
CA LEU A 336 -2.52 -17.58 0.12
C LEU A 336 -1.57 -17.88 -1.05
N THR A 337 -1.82 -18.97 -1.78
CA THR A 337 -0.93 -19.40 -2.87
C THR A 337 -1.30 -18.72 -4.19
N THR A 338 -0.37 -18.75 -5.13
CA THR A 338 -0.61 -18.28 -6.51
C THR A 338 -1.73 -19.08 -7.18
N GLU A 339 -1.77 -20.38 -6.94
CA GLU A 339 -2.79 -21.28 -7.45
C GLU A 339 -4.17 -20.96 -6.88
N ASP A 340 -4.28 -20.75 -5.56
CA ASP A 340 -5.55 -20.35 -4.93
C ASP A 340 -6.16 -19.13 -5.61
N LEU A 341 -5.31 -18.11 -5.85
CA LEU A 341 -5.74 -16.86 -6.46
C LEU A 341 -6.09 -17.03 -7.94
N LEU A 342 -5.17 -17.57 -8.74
CA LEU A 342 -5.31 -17.64 -10.19
C LEU A 342 -6.37 -18.66 -10.64
N TYR A 343 -6.61 -19.74 -9.85
CA TYR A 343 -7.67 -20.71 -10.10
C TYR A 343 -8.99 -20.37 -9.36
N GLY A 344 -9.01 -19.26 -8.61
CA GLY A 344 -10.22 -18.74 -7.98
C GLY A 344 -10.78 -19.67 -6.91
N ARG A 345 -9.91 -20.28 -6.08
CA ARG A 345 -10.32 -21.11 -4.95
C ARG A 345 -11.32 -20.39 -4.05
N ARG A 346 -12.30 -21.14 -3.55
CA ARG A 346 -13.30 -20.65 -2.57
C ARG A 346 -12.90 -21.08 -1.18
N PHE A 347 -13.18 -20.21 -0.20
CA PHE A 347 -12.83 -20.41 1.20
C PHE A 347 -14.06 -20.24 2.10
N ASP A 348 -14.19 -21.09 3.11
CA ASP A 348 -15.26 -20.98 4.11
C ASP A 348 -15.08 -19.76 5.02
N ASP A 349 -13.82 -19.29 5.16
CA ASP A 349 -13.44 -18.13 5.95
C ASP A 349 -13.08 -16.91 5.07
N VAL A 350 -13.79 -16.69 3.97
CA VAL A 350 -13.55 -15.58 3.05
C VAL A 350 -13.78 -14.23 3.70
N ILE A 351 -12.80 -13.31 3.59
CA ILE A 351 -12.91 -11.94 4.10
C ILE A 351 -12.80 -10.87 3.02
N ALA A 352 -12.24 -11.20 1.86
CA ALA A 352 -12.12 -10.29 0.74
C ALA A 352 -12.25 -11.04 -0.59
N LYS A 353 -12.74 -10.33 -1.60
CA LYS A 353 -12.85 -10.79 -2.98
C LYS A 353 -12.14 -9.79 -3.88
N GLY A 354 -11.54 -10.29 -4.97
CA GLY A 354 -10.87 -9.43 -5.94
C GLY A 354 -10.93 -9.98 -7.36
N SER A 355 -10.80 -9.09 -8.32
CA SER A 355 -10.73 -9.41 -9.75
C SER A 355 -9.49 -8.81 -10.42
N TYR A 356 -8.67 -8.08 -9.67
CA TYR A 356 -7.46 -7.47 -10.18
C TYR A 356 -6.45 -8.53 -10.60
N ARG A 357 -5.80 -8.33 -11.73
CA ARG A 357 -4.75 -9.21 -12.23
C ARG A 357 -3.54 -9.29 -11.30
N VAL A 358 -2.77 -10.35 -11.40
CA VAL A 358 -1.41 -10.38 -10.86
C VAL A 358 -0.59 -9.30 -11.55
N ASP A 359 0.07 -8.46 -10.78
CA ASP A 359 0.84 -7.29 -11.22
C ASP A 359 2.19 -7.30 -10.49
N ILE A 360 3.24 -7.80 -11.16
CA ILE A 360 4.57 -7.95 -10.62
C ILE A 360 5.53 -6.99 -11.32
N HIS A 361 6.12 -6.10 -10.55
CA HIS A 361 7.16 -5.19 -10.99
C HIS A 361 8.53 -5.83 -10.76
N GLU A 362 9.11 -6.45 -11.79
CA GLU A 362 10.38 -7.18 -11.75
C GLU A 362 11.50 -6.39 -12.42
N GLY A 363 12.52 -6.00 -11.67
CA GLY A 363 13.64 -5.23 -12.23
C GLY A 363 13.14 -4.04 -13.04
N ALA A 364 13.51 -3.97 -14.32
CA ALA A 364 13.08 -2.94 -15.25
C ALA A 364 11.73 -3.21 -15.92
N GLY A 365 11.21 -4.46 -15.88
CA GLY A 365 9.99 -4.89 -16.55
C GLY A 365 8.78 -5.04 -15.64
N ILE A 366 7.70 -5.55 -16.23
CA ILE A 366 6.46 -5.85 -15.52
C ILE A 366 5.80 -7.10 -16.11
N THR A 367 5.19 -7.93 -15.26
CA THR A 367 4.43 -9.12 -15.67
C THR A 367 3.00 -9.01 -15.16
N PHE A 368 2.04 -9.21 -16.06
CA PHE A 368 0.62 -9.32 -15.75
C PHE A 368 0.12 -10.74 -16.02
N ARG A 369 -0.61 -11.33 -15.05
CA ARG A 369 -1.38 -12.55 -15.26
C ARG A 369 -2.84 -12.33 -14.91
N TYR A 370 -3.69 -12.72 -15.84
CA TYR A 370 -5.14 -12.51 -15.75
C TYR A 370 -5.86 -13.81 -15.40
N LEU A 371 -6.98 -13.71 -14.71
CA LEU A 371 -7.83 -14.87 -14.35
C LEU A 371 -8.29 -15.66 -15.59
N ASN A 372 -8.44 -15.00 -16.74
CA ASN A 372 -8.78 -15.65 -18.01
C ASN A 372 -7.62 -16.42 -18.66
N GLY A 373 -6.48 -16.57 -17.97
CA GLY A 373 -5.31 -17.30 -18.44
C GLY A 373 -4.36 -16.51 -19.33
N ARG A 374 -4.68 -15.28 -19.72
CA ARG A 374 -3.76 -14.39 -20.47
C ARG A 374 -2.57 -14.01 -19.60
N GLU A 375 -1.39 -13.92 -20.21
CA GLU A 375 -0.17 -13.35 -19.62
C GLU A 375 0.37 -12.26 -20.55
N GLU A 376 0.84 -11.17 -19.97
CA GLU A 376 1.57 -10.10 -20.64
C GLU A 376 2.85 -9.84 -19.88
N ARG A 377 3.98 -9.84 -20.59
CA ARG A 377 5.30 -9.54 -20.00
C ARG A 377 6.00 -8.48 -20.81
N GLN A 378 6.41 -7.41 -20.15
CA GLN A 378 7.28 -6.41 -20.71
C GLN A 378 8.74 -6.84 -20.56
N ILE A 379 9.42 -6.99 -21.68
CA ILE A 379 10.85 -7.32 -21.73
C ILE A 379 11.60 -6.03 -22.07
N VAL A 380 12.48 -5.61 -21.18
CA VAL A 380 13.38 -4.47 -21.40
C VAL A 380 14.70 -4.99 -21.94
N LYS A 381 15.13 -4.44 -23.09
CA LYS A 381 16.37 -4.80 -23.78
C LYS A 381 17.54 -4.00 -23.23
N SER A 382 18.75 -4.44 -23.53
CA SER A 382 20.00 -3.77 -23.10
C SER A 382 20.17 -2.36 -23.67
N ASP A 383 19.52 -2.04 -24.78
CA ASP A 383 19.50 -0.72 -25.40
C ASP A 383 18.45 0.23 -24.78
N GLY A 384 17.72 -0.22 -23.74
CA GLY A 384 16.67 0.54 -23.09
C GLY A 384 15.32 0.51 -23.80
N SER A 385 15.21 -0.15 -24.95
CA SER A 385 13.92 -0.39 -25.59
C SER A 385 13.14 -1.50 -24.86
N SER A 386 11.84 -1.60 -25.11
CA SER A 386 11.04 -2.69 -24.54
C SER A 386 10.03 -3.23 -25.55
N GLU A 387 9.67 -4.47 -25.34
CA GLU A 387 8.61 -5.13 -26.09
C GLU A 387 7.65 -5.86 -25.17
N TRP A 388 6.39 -5.98 -25.57
CA TRP A 388 5.40 -6.75 -24.86
C TRP A 388 5.26 -8.14 -25.51
N LYS A 389 5.47 -9.19 -24.72
CA LYS A 389 5.11 -10.55 -25.08
C LYS A 389 3.76 -10.89 -24.49
N VAL A 390 2.85 -11.32 -25.33
CA VAL A 390 1.51 -11.76 -24.94
C VAL A 390 1.44 -13.27 -25.12
N GLY A 391 1.02 -13.97 -24.07
CA GLY A 391 0.91 -15.41 -24.04
C GLY A 391 -0.21 -15.88 -23.11
N ARG A 392 -0.08 -17.13 -22.69
CA ARG A 392 -0.98 -17.72 -21.70
C ARG A 392 -0.18 -18.46 -20.62
N TRP A 393 -0.56 -18.23 -19.36
CA TRP A 393 0.00 -18.95 -18.21
C TRP A 393 -0.75 -20.27 -17.93
N ARG A 394 -1.95 -20.48 -18.51
CA ARG A 394 -2.74 -21.71 -18.44
C ARG A 394 -3.35 -22.06 -19.80
N LYS A 395 -3.61 -23.36 -20.01
CA LYS A 395 -4.11 -23.89 -21.31
C LYS A 395 -5.64 -23.77 -21.42
N GLU A 396 -6.36 -23.95 -20.31
CA GLU A 396 -7.82 -23.95 -20.27
C GLU A 396 -8.37 -22.57 -20.71
N THR A 397 -9.48 -22.59 -21.42
CA THR A 397 -10.19 -21.42 -21.92
C THR A 397 -11.63 -21.32 -21.41
N GLU A 398 -12.14 -22.38 -20.77
CA GLU A 398 -13.48 -22.48 -20.22
C GLU A 398 -13.47 -22.72 -18.72
N GLY A 399 -14.57 -22.45 -18.03
CA GLY A 399 -14.69 -22.61 -16.58
C GLY A 399 -13.75 -21.71 -15.78
N LEU A 400 -13.33 -20.59 -16.38
CA LEU A 400 -12.34 -19.68 -15.77
C LEU A 400 -12.99 -18.87 -14.65
N PRO A 401 -12.26 -18.64 -13.53
CA PRO A 401 -12.77 -17.79 -12.47
C PRO A 401 -12.87 -16.35 -12.93
N THR A 402 -13.89 -15.65 -12.43
CA THR A 402 -14.09 -14.23 -12.68
C THR A 402 -13.74 -13.36 -11.47
N TRP A 403 -13.43 -13.99 -10.34
CA TRP A 403 -12.86 -13.38 -9.13
C TRP A 403 -12.14 -14.43 -8.30
N TYR A 404 -11.30 -13.99 -7.38
CA TYR A 404 -10.63 -14.79 -6.34
C TYR A 404 -11.09 -14.37 -4.95
N GLU A 405 -10.75 -15.17 -3.96
CA GLU A 405 -11.06 -14.93 -2.55
C GLU A 405 -9.78 -14.92 -1.70
N ILE A 406 -9.83 -14.15 -0.61
CA ILE A 406 -8.76 -14.06 0.40
C ILE A 406 -9.33 -14.57 1.71
N PRO A 407 -8.73 -15.62 2.33
CA PRO A 407 -9.24 -16.19 3.57
C PRO A 407 -8.79 -15.39 4.80
N TYR A 408 -9.60 -15.44 5.86
CA TYR A 408 -9.31 -14.82 7.16
C TYR A 408 -7.97 -15.24 7.75
N ARG A 409 -7.66 -16.54 7.65
CA ARG A 409 -6.41 -17.12 8.16
C ARG A 409 -5.14 -16.48 7.60
N SER A 410 -5.21 -15.81 6.44
CA SER A 410 -4.06 -15.11 5.84
C SER A 410 -3.70 -13.80 6.56
N ILE A 411 -4.58 -13.28 7.40
CA ILE A 411 -4.32 -12.06 8.19
C ILE A 411 -4.16 -12.34 9.68
N VAL A 412 -4.14 -13.60 10.10
CA VAL A 412 -3.94 -14.03 11.49
C VAL A 412 -2.50 -14.48 11.69
N PRO A 413 -1.66 -13.73 12.43
CA PRO A 413 -0.27 -14.14 12.68
C PRO A 413 -0.24 -15.43 13.52
N LYS A 414 0.65 -16.37 13.17
CA LYS A 414 0.88 -17.59 13.99
C LYS A 414 1.31 -17.19 15.38
N GLY A 415 0.70 -17.84 16.38
CA GLY A 415 0.99 -17.60 17.79
C GLY A 415 0.41 -16.31 18.37
N ALA A 416 -0.27 -15.47 17.60
CA ALA A 416 -0.94 -14.30 18.13
C ALA A 416 -2.25 -14.67 18.83
N GLU A 417 -2.45 -14.16 20.05
CA GLU A 417 -3.72 -14.34 20.77
C GLU A 417 -4.75 -13.26 20.40
N ASN A 418 -4.29 -12.00 20.22
CA ASN A 418 -5.17 -10.83 20.08
C ASN A 418 -4.67 -9.85 19.03
N VAL A 419 -4.01 -10.32 17.95
CA VAL A 419 -3.51 -9.49 16.87
C VAL A 419 -4.01 -9.99 15.52
N LEU A 420 -4.43 -9.06 14.63
CA LEU A 420 -4.71 -9.29 13.21
C LEU A 420 -3.86 -8.33 12.38
N ALA A 421 -3.43 -8.77 11.19
CA ALA A 421 -2.61 -7.97 10.28
C ALA A 421 -3.22 -7.89 8.87
N PRO A 422 -4.30 -7.10 8.69
CA PRO A 422 -4.94 -6.92 7.39
C PRO A 422 -4.10 -6.05 6.45
N GLY A 423 -4.38 -6.16 5.14
CA GLY A 423 -3.74 -5.31 4.13
C GLY A 423 -2.48 -5.94 3.56
N ARG A 424 -1.46 -5.12 3.25
CA ARG A 424 -0.24 -5.58 2.59
C ARG A 424 0.60 -6.56 3.40
N ALA A 425 0.43 -6.58 4.71
CA ALA A 425 1.15 -7.49 5.61
C ALA A 425 0.63 -8.94 5.59
N LEU A 426 -0.46 -9.24 4.86
CA LEU A 426 -1.03 -10.59 4.78
C LEU A 426 0.03 -11.63 4.36
N ASP A 427 -0.17 -12.90 4.77
CA ASP A 427 0.69 -14.01 4.32
C ASP A 427 0.22 -14.53 2.96
N CYS A 428 1.03 -14.32 1.94
CA CYS A 428 0.73 -14.82 0.59
C CYS A 428 2.00 -15.02 -0.25
N ALA A 429 1.91 -15.90 -1.24
CA ALA A 429 2.95 -16.09 -2.23
C ALA A 429 3.13 -14.83 -3.10
N ARG A 430 4.33 -14.66 -3.65
CA ARG A 430 4.74 -13.46 -4.41
C ARG A 430 3.75 -13.06 -5.51
N ASP A 431 3.32 -13.99 -6.35
CA ASP A 431 2.41 -13.68 -7.45
C ASP A 431 1.00 -13.36 -6.91
N ALA A 432 0.51 -14.13 -5.92
CA ALA A 432 -0.75 -13.84 -5.25
C ALA A 432 -0.75 -12.44 -4.63
N TYR A 433 0.39 -12.03 -4.06
CA TYR A 433 0.58 -10.71 -3.51
C TYR A 433 0.41 -9.61 -4.56
N GLY A 434 0.92 -9.81 -5.77
CA GLY A 434 0.76 -8.87 -6.88
C GLY A 434 -0.69 -8.47 -7.15
N ALA A 435 -1.64 -9.37 -6.88
CA ALA A 435 -3.08 -9.10 -7.06
C ALA A 435 -3.78 -8.71 -5.74
N SER A 436 -3.42 -9.33 -4.61
CA SER A 436 -4.14 -9.17 -3.33
C SER A 436 -3.84 -7.84 -2.62
N ARG A 437 -2.67 -7.21 -2.89
CA ARG A 437 -2.23 -5.96 -2.25
C ARG A 437 -2.95 -4.69 -2.69
N VAL A 438 -3.80 -4.75 -3.72
CA VAL A 438 -4.51 -3.55 -4.18
C VAL A 438 -5.49 -3.03 -3.14
N MET A 439 -5.66 -1.71 -3.11
CA MET A 439 -6.37 -1.01 -2.03
C MET A 439 -7.77 -1.55 -1.77
N VAL A 440 -8.55 -1.86 -2.78
CA VAL A 440 -9.92 -2.38 -2.62
C VAL A 440 -9.98 -3.75 -1.92
N ASN A 441 -8.95 -4.58 -2.07
CA ASN A 441 -8.82 -5.83 -1.33
C ASN A 441 -8.37 -5.56 0.12
N CYS A 442 -7.37 -4.69 0.30
CA CYS A 442 -6.89 -4.29 1.62
C CYS A 442 -7.99 -3.63 2.47
N ASN A 443 -8.86 -2.84 1.85
CA ASN A 443 -9.99 -2.20 2.50
C ASN A 443 -10.96 -3.23 3.10
N GLN A 444 -11.33 -4.26 2.31
CA GLN A 444 -12.20 -5.36 2.78
C GLN A 444 -11.57 -6.13 3.94
N MET A 445 -10.26 -6.42 3.85
CA MET A 445 -9.53 -7.06 4.95
C MET A 445 -9.56 -6.21 6.22
N GLY A 446 -9.46 -4.87 6.10
CA GLY A 446 -9.61 -3.93 7.21
C GLY A 446 -10.98 -4.02 7.86
N GLU A 447 -12.06 -3.96 7.07
CA GLU A 447 -13.43 -4.11 7.58
C GLU A 447 -13.63 -5.44 8.32
N ALA A 448 -13.12 -6.53 7.74
CA ALA A 448 -13.21 -7.85 8.36
C ALA A 448 -12.42 -7.93 9.67
N ALA A 449 -11.22 -7.36 9.72
CA ALA A 449 -10.41 -7.33 10.94
C ALA A 449 -11.09 -6.53 12.06
N GLY A 450 -11.72 -5.39 11.73
CA GLY A 450 -12.49 -4.60 12.70
C GLY A 450 -13.68 -5.37 13.29
N ARG A 451 -14.46 -6.05 12.43
CA ARG A 451 -15.56 -6.92 12.88
C ARG A 451 -15.06 -8.09 13.73
N ALA A 452 -13.98 -8.73 13.31
CA ALA A 452 -13.39 -9.85 14.05
C ALA A 452 -12.86 -9.43 15.43
N ALA A 453 -12.17 -8.30 15.54
CA ALA A 453 -11.71 -7.76 16.80
C ALA A 453 -12.87 -7.54 17.80
N ALA A 454 -13.95 -6.92 17.34
CA ALA A 454 -15.13 -6.70 18.16
C ALA A 454 -15.83 -8.03 18.56
N ASN A 455 -15.89 -9.01 17.65
CA ASN A 455 -16.42 -10.34 17.94
C ASN A 455 -15.57 -11.07 19.00
N ALA A 456 -14.23 -11.00 18.86
CA ALA A 456 -13.28 -11.56 19.83
C ALA A 456 -13.53 -11.00 21.24
N LEU A 457 -13.63 -9.69 21.35
CA LEU A 457 -13.89 -9.01 22.64
C LEU A 457 -15.23 -9.40 23.25
N LYS A 458 -16.28 -9.45 22.43
CA LYS A 458 -17.63 -9.77 22.89
C LYS A 458 -17.77 -11.21 23.37
N LYS A 459 -17.03 -12.15 22.78
CA LYS A 459 -17.15 -13.59 23.06
C LYS A 459 -15.97 -14.17 23.82
N GLY A 460 -14.92 -13.38 24.12
CA GLY A 460 -13.69 -13.87 24.77
C GLY A 460 -12.89 -14.82 23.89
N LEU A 461 -12.83 -14.58 22.57
CA LEU A 461 -12.16 -15.46 21.60
C LEU A 461 -10.73 -14.97 21.32
N LYS A 462 -9.86 -15.89 20.94
CA LYS A 462 -8.57 -15.54 20.35
C LYS A 462 -8.72 -15.07 18.89
N ALA A 463 -7.70 -14.41 18.37
CA ALA A 463 -7.68 -13.90 17.00
C ALA A 463 -8.00 -14.99 15.96
N ALA A 464 -7.47 -16.20 16.12
CA ALA A 464 -7.71 -17.33 15.23
C ALA A 464 -9.18 -17.79 15.16
N GLU A 465 -9.97 -17.53 16.20
CA GLU A 465 -11.36 -17.98 16.36
C GLU A 465 -12.38 -16.87 16.08
N ALA A 466 -11.90 -15.64 15.82
CA ALA A 466 -12.71 -14.44 15.82
C ALA A 466 -13.41 -14.15 14.47
N TYR A 467 -13.25 -15.01 13.46
CA TYR A 467 -13.87 -14.86 12.14
C TYR A 467 -15.37 -14.59 12.22
N VAL A 468 -15.84 -13.67 11.38
CA VAL A 468 -17.25 -13.32 11.19
C VAL A 468 -17.52 -13.31 9.68
N ALA A 469 -18.46 -14.13 9.26
CA ALA A 469 -18.91 -14.25 7.88
C ALA A 469 -19.60 -12.95 7.37
#